data_500eb07b07f2dfa4b2b62260b1b5a062
#
_entry.id   500eb07b07f2dfa4b2b62260b1b5a062
#
_cell.length_a   1.000
_cell.length_b   1.000
_cell.length_c   1.000
_cell.angle_alpha   90.00
_cell.angle_beta   90.00
_cell.angle_gamma   90.00
#
_symmetry.space_group_name_H-M   'P 1'
#
loop_
_entity.id
_entity.type
_entity.pdbx_description
1 polymer ?
#
loop_
_entity_poly.entity_id
_entity_poly.type
_entity_poly.pdbx_seq_one_letter_code
_entity_poly.pdbx_strand_id
1 'polypeptide(L)'
;MITDNIMTQIKRLIIIDGHAVLHRAFHALPPLTTQKGEQVNAIYGFLLVFFKALNEFRPDFAVATFDLPAPTFRHQEFKEYKAKRPKMADELAEQIPKIKNILTAFSVPIFEKE
;
A
#
# COMPACT_ATOMS: atom_id res chain seq x y z
N MET A 1 30.84 -0.10 24.80
CA MET A 1 31.83 0.15 23.76
C MET A 1 31.21 0.97 22.63
N ILE A 2 32.01 1.78 21.98
CA ILE A 2 31.54 2.69 20.93
C ILE A 2 30.90 1.88 19.78
N THR A 3 31.50 0.77 19.38
CA THR A 3 31.00 -0.07 18.29
C THR A 3 29.63 -0.61 18.61
N ASP A 4 29.40 -1.06 19.83
CA ASP A 4 28.11 -1.62 20.22
C ASP A 4 27.04 -0.55 20.22
N ASN A 5 27.37 0.67 20.65
CA ASN A 5 26.41 1.77 20.63
C ASN A 5 26.02 2.16 19.22
N ILE A 6 26.99 2.15 18.30
CA ILE A 6 26.70 2.44 16.88
C ILE A 6 25.77 1.39 16.32
N MET A 7 26.03 0.12 16.57
CA MET A 7 25.20 -0.97 16.06
C MET A 7 23.78 -0.93 16.60
N THR A 8 23.60 -0.58 17.87
CA THR A 8 22.27 -0.50 18.45
C THR A 8 21.48 0.72 17.98
N GLN A 9 22.16 1.72 17.41
CA GLN A 9 21.50 2.91 16.90
C GLN A 9 21.06 2.77 15.45
N ILE A 10 21.54 1.74 14.74
CA ILE A 10 21.11 1.49 13.36
C ILE A 10 19.69 0.99 13.36
N LYS A 11 18.83 1.71 12.64
CA LYS A 11 17.42 1.35 12.53
C LYS A 11 17.09 0.92 11.11
N ARG A 12 16.13 0.02 11.00
CA ARG A 12 15.64 -0.46 9.71
C ARG A 12 14.28 0.15 9.44
N LEU A 13 14.13 0.69 8.25
CA LEU A 13 12.86 1.26 7.80
C LEU A 13 12.40 0.51 6.56
N ILE A 14 11.14 0.06 6.59
CA ILE A 14 10.51 -0.49 5.39
C ILE A 14 9.51 0.53 4.87
N ILE A 15 9.60 0.82 3.58
CA ILE A 15 8.66 1.68 2.89
C ILE A 15 7.89 0.80 1.91
N ILE A 16 6.57 0.79 2.03
CA ILE A 16 5.69 -0.02 1.18
C ILE A 16 4.97 0.88 0.22
N ASP A 17 5.11 0.60 -1.08
CA ASP A 17 4.33 1.28 -2.11
C ASP A 17 2.94 0.66 -2.13
N GLY A 18 2.00 1.33 -1.47
CA GLY A 18 0.67 0.77 -1.23
C GLY A 18 -0.09 0.47 -2.51
N HIS A 19 -0.07 1.39 -3.47
CA HIS A 19 -0.78 1.17 -4.73
C HIS A 19 -0.18 0.01 -5.52
N ALA A 20 1.15 -0.06 -5.60
CA ALA A 20 1.80 -1.13 -6.35
C ALA A 20 1.49 -2.50 -5.76
N VAL A 21 1.55 -2.62 -4.44
CA VAL A 21 1.27 -3.90 -3.79
C VAL A 21 -0.20 -4.28 -3.94
N LEU A 22 -1.11 -3.32 -3.78
CA LEU A 22 -2.55 -3.59 -3.94
C LEU A 22 -2.89 -4.01 -5.36
N HIS A 23 -2.35 -3.32 -6.37
CA HIS A 23 -2.57 -3.68 -7.77
C HIS A 23 -2.08 -5.09 -8.06
N ARG A 24 -0.88 -5.40 -7.61
CA ARG A 24 -0.31 -6.73 -7.83
C ARG A 24 -1.18 -7.81 -7.17
N ALA A 25 -1.61 -7.56 -5.93
CA ALA A 25 -2.44 -8.52 -5.22
C ALA A 25 -3.81 -8.70 -5.89
N PHE A 26 -4.40 -7.60 -6.36
CA PHE A 26 -5.70 -7.64 -7.01
C PHE A 26 -5.67 -8.52 -8.25
N HIS A 27 -4.62 -8.39 -9.06
CA HIS A 27 -4.52 -9.14 -10.31
C HIS A 27 -3.97 -10.56 -10.14
N ALA A 28 -3.27 -10.82 -9.04
CA ALA A 28 -2.69 -12.13 -8.81
C ALA A 28 -3.65 -13.11 -8.13
N LEU A 29 -4.61 -12.61 -7.37
CA LEU A 29 -5.52 -13.45 -6.60
C LEU A 29 -6.91 -13.45 -7.22
N PRO A 30 -7.62 -14.59 -7.14
CA PRO A 30 -9.02 -14.62 -7.57
C PRO A 30 -9.86 -13.74 -6.67
N PRO A 31 -11.07 -13.35 -7.11
CA PRO A 31 -11.95 -12.58 -6.25
C PRO A 31 -12.24 -13.33 -4.94
N LEU A 32 -12.05 -12.62 -3.85
CA LEU A 32 -12.40 -13.09 -2.51
C LEU A 32 -13.38 -12.09 -1.94
N THR A 33 -14.49 -12.58 -1.42
CA THR A 33 -15.53 -11.72 -0.87
C THR A 33 -15.85 -12.10 0.57
N THR A 34 -16.27 -11.10 1.34
CA THR A 34 -16.83 -11.35 2.66
C THR A 34 -18.24 -11.88 2.53
N GLN A 35 -18.84 -12.30 3.66
CA GLN A 35 -20.24 -12.72 3.65
C GLN A 35 -21.19 -11.63 3.20
N LYS A 36 -20.78 -10.37 3.34
CA LYS A 36 -21.57 -9.22 2.92
C LYS A 36 -21.37 -8.90 1.42
N GLY A 37 -20.52 -9.66 0.73
CA GLY A 37 -20.27 -9.45 -0.69
C GLY A 37 -19.19 -8.44 -1.01
N GLU A 38 -18.47 -7.95 -0.03
CA GLU A 38 -17.37 -7.01 -0.26
C GLU A 38 -16.13 -7.76 -0.73
N GLN A 39 -15.53 -7.30 -1.83
CA GLN A 39 -14.33 -7.93 -2.36
C GLN A 39 -13.11 -7.48 -1.56
N VAL A 40 -12.28 -8.42 -1.17
CA VAL A 40 -11.14 -8.16 -0.28
C VAL A 40 -9.86 -8.84 -0.73
N ASN A 41 -9.77 -9.29 -1.99
CA ASN A 41 -8.58 -9.99 -2.46
C ASN A 41 -7.32 -9.14 -2.41
N ALA A 42 -7.41 -7.86 -2.77
CA ALA A 42 -6.25 -6.97 -2.73
C ALA A 42 -5.81 -6.72 -1.29
N ILE A 43 -6.76 -6.54 -0.38
CA ILE A 43 -6.46 -6.36 1.05
C ILE A 43 -5.75 -7.60 1.58
N TYR A 44 -6.28 -8.77 1.28
CA TYR A 44 -5.71 -10.03 1.74
C TYR A 44 -4.28 -10.19 1.23
N GLY A 45 -4.06 -9.98 -0.06
CA GLY A 45 -2.73 -10.11 -0.64
C GLY A 45 -1.76 -9.06 -0.11
N PHE A 46 -2.24 -7.83 0.10
CA PHE A 46 -1.42 -6.79 0.69
C PHE A 46 -0.93 -7.20 2.08
N LEU A 47 -1.83 -7.69 2.91
CA LEU A 47 -1.47 -8.07 4.28
C LEU A 47 -0.52 -9.26 4.30
N LEU A 48 -0.65 -10.21 3.36
CA LEU A 48 0.31 -11.30 3.26
C LEU A 48 1.72 -10.77 2.98
N VAL A 49 1.85 -9.86 2.03
CA VAL A 49 3.14 -9.26 1.69
C VAL A 49 3.68 -8.46 2.88
N PHE A 50 2.80 -7.68 3.51
CA PHE A 50 3.18 -6.83 4.64
C PHE A 50 3.71 -7.66 5.80
N PHE A 51 2.97 -8.68 6.21
CA PHE A 51 3.39 -9.51 7.34
C PHE A 51 4.63 -10.35 7.01
N LYS A 52 4.75 -10.80 5.76
CA LYS A 52 5.95 -11.51 5.35
C LYS A 52 7.18 -10.60 5.44
N ALA A 53 7.05 -9.35 5.01
CA ALA A 53 8.14 -8.39 5.07
C ALA A 53 8.53 -8.09 6.53
N LEU A 54 7.53 -7.91 7.40
CA LEU A 54 7.81 -7.68 8.81
C LEU A 54 8.54 -8.84 9.44
N ASN A 55 8.14 -10.06 9.11
CA ASN A 55 8.74 -11.26 9.68
C ASN A 55 10.17 -11.48 9.14
N GLU A 56 10.38 -11.20 7.87
CA GLU A 56 11.66 -11.44 7.21
C GLU A 56 12.70 -10.40 7.55
N PHE A 57 12.31 -9.13 7.50
CA PHE A 57 13.26 -8.03 7.67
C PHE A 57 13.29 -7.45 9.07
N ARG A 58 12.28 -7.72 9.88
CA ARG A 58 12.16 -7.23 11.27
C ARG A 58 12.54 -5.76 11.40
N PRO A 59 11.81 -4.88 10.69
CA PRO A 59 12.13 -3.46 10.72
C PRO A 59 11.77 -2.81 12.05
N ASP A 60 12.44 -1.72 12.35
CA ASP A 60 12.08 -0.89 13.49
C ASP A 60 10.89 0.01 13.14
N PHE A 61 10.79 0.40 11.87
CA PHE A 61 9.73 1.27 11.39
C PHE A 61 9.20 0.75 10.07
N ALA A 62 7.91 0.89 9.86
CA ALA A 62 7.26 0.56 8.60
C ALA A 62 6.32 1.70 8.24
N VAL A 63 6.38 2.15 7.00
CA VAL A 63 5.46 3.16 6.49
C VAL A 63 4.90 2.71 5.16
N ALA A 64 3.73 3.23 4.81
CA ALA A 64 3.10 2.95 3.53
C ALA A 64 2.87 4.25 2.79
N THR A 65 3.03 4.20 1.47
CA THR A 65 2.76 5.35 0.61
C THR A 65 1.59 5.05 -0.30
N PHE A 66 0.78 6.05 -0.57
CA PHE A 66 -0.35 5.96 -1.48
C PHE A 66 -0.39 7.21 -2.33
N ASP A 67 -0.89 7.07 -3.56
CA ASP A 67 -1.06 8.22 -4.42
C ASP A 67 -2.35 8.95 -4.05
N LEU A 68 -2.33 10.27 -4.12
CA LEU A 68 -3.52 11.06 -3.88
C LEU A 68 -4.47 10.91 -5.06
N PRO A 69 -5.77 10.86 -4.80
CA PRO A 69 -6.76 10.74 -5.88
C PRO A 69 -6.98 12.05 -6.63
N ALA A 70 -6.60 13.20 -6.05
CA ALA A 70 -6.83 14.49 -6.66
C ALA A 70 -5.96 14.68 -7.90
N PRO A 71 -6.49 15.30 -8.98
CA PRO A 71 -5.68 15.54 -10.14
C PRO A 71 -4.56 16.54 -9.85
N THR A 72 -3.37 16.24 -10.36
CA THR A 72 -2.23 17.12 -10.26
C THR A 72 -2.16 18.02 -11.50
N PHE A 73 -1.24 18.98 -11.48
CA PHE A 73 -0.94 19.78 -12.66
C PHE A 73 -0.62 18.90 -13.87
N ARG A 74 0.15 17.86 -13.64
CA ARG A 74 0.50 16.91 -14.69
C ARG A 74 -0.74 16.23 -15.26
N HIS A 75 -1.70 15.88 -14.41
CA HIS A 75 -2.94 15.27 -14.87
C HIS A 75 -3.75 16.22 -15.73
N GLN A 76 -3.77 17.51 -15.38
CA GLN A 76 -4.50 18.50 -16.16
C GLN A 76 -3.87 18.70 -17.54
N GLU A 77 -2.54 18.72 -17.61
CA GLU A 77 -1.84 18.92 -18.90
C GLU A 77 -1.97 17.70 -19.80
N PHE A 78 -1.97 16.50 -19.23
CA PHE A 78 -1.98 15.27 -20.01
C PHE A 78 -3.27 14.51 -19.83
N LYS A 79 -4.38 15.25 -19.87
CA LYS A 79 -5.70 14.66 -19.73
C LYS A 79 -5.98 13.59 -20.77
N GLU A 80 -5.57 13.83 -22.04
CA GLU A 80 -5.76 12.85 -23.10
C GLU A 80 -4.93 11.58 -22.87
N TYR A 81 -3.74 11.76 -22.35
CA TYR A 81 -2.87 10.62 -22.02
C TYR A 81 -3.55 9.73 -20.98
N LYS A 82 -4.14 10.35 -19.95
CA LYS A 82 -4.81 9.59 -18.91
C LYS A 82 -6.10 8.94 -19.40
N ALA A 83 -6.78 9.58 -20.34
CA ALA A 83 -8.00 9.01 -20.90
C ALA A 83 -7.75 7.71 -21.64
N LYS A 84 -6.52 7.48 -22.12
CA LYS A 84 -6.15 6.26 -22.82
C LYS A 84 -5.78 5.12 -21.90
N ARG A 85 -5.56 5.40 -20.61
CA ARG A 85 -5.22 4.36 -19.63
C ARG A 85 -6.47 3.67 -19.14
N PRO A 86 -6.42 2.36 -18.90
CA PRO A 86 -7.56 1.69 -18.28
C PRO A 86 -7.88 2.30 -16.94
N LYS A 87 -9.14 2.50 -16.69
CA LYS A 87 -9.60 2.96 -15.39
C LYS A 87 -9.35 1.87 -14.36
N MET A 88 -8.99 2.28 -13.13
CA MET A 88 -8.87 1.33 -12.04
C MET A 88 -10.23 0.65 -11.81
N ALA A 89 -10.22 -0.66 -11.64
CA ALA A 89 -11.45 -1.40 -11.36
C ALA A 89 -12.08 -0.87 -10.08
N ASP A 90 -13.40 -0.74 -10.09
CA ASP A 90 -14.14 -0.25 -8.93
C ASP A 90 -13.90 -1.12 -7.71
N GLU A 91 -13.81 -2.44 -7.93
CA GLU A 91 -13.57 -3.41 -6.85
C GLU A 91 -12.21 -3.19 -6.18
N LEU A 92 -11.22 -2.74 -6.95
CA LEU A 92 -9.92 -2.41 -6.37
C LEU A 92 -10.00 -1.06 -5.66
N ALA A 93 -10.63 -0.08 -6.29
CA ALA A 93 -10.74 1.27 -5.71
C ALA A 93 -11.43 1.24 -4.35
N GLU A 94 -12.42 0.37 -4.19
CA GLU A 94 -13.14 0.24 -2.92
C GLU A 94 -12.29 -0.34 -1.80
N GLN A 95 -11.24 -1.08 -2.14
CA GLN A 95 -10.37 -1.69 -1.14
C GLN A 95 -9.30 -0.73 -0.61
N ILE A 96 -9.02 0.35 -1.34
CA ILE A 96 -7.96 1.28 -0.95
C ILE A 96 -8.23 1.95 0.40
N PRO A 97 -9.40 2.58 0.62
CA PRO A 97 -9.64 3.18 1.94
C PRO A 97 -9.67 2.17 3.06
N LYS A 98 -10.09 0.93 2.77
CA LYS A 98 -10.14 -0.12 3.78
C LYS A 98 -8.74 -0.53 4.23
N ILE A 99 -7.80 -0.69 3.29
CA ILE A 99 -6.44 -1.03 3.69
C ILE A 99 -5.77 0.11 4.44
N LYS A 100 -6.07 1.36 4.08
CA LYS A 100 -5.56 2.52 4.82
C LYS A 100 -6.04 2.49 6.27
N ASN A 101 -7.31 2.17 6.48
CA ASN A 101 -7.86 2.06 7.83
C ASN A 101 -7.19 0.95 8.63
N ILE A 102 -6.93 -0.19 7.98
CA ILE A 102 -6.27 -1.31 8.64
C ILE A 102 -4.85 -0.93 9.05
N LEU A 103 -4.10 -0.30 8.15
CA LEU A 103 -2.73 0.12 8.43
C LEU A 103 -2.70 1.14 9.57
N THR A 104 -3.65 2.06 9.58
CA THR A 104 -3.76 3.04 10.65
C THR A 104 -4.03 2.34 11.99
N ALA A 105 -4.87 1.31 11.98
CA ALA A 105 -5.15 0.56 13.20
C ALA A 105 -3.92 -0.18 13.72
N PHE A 106 -2.99 -0.55 12.84
CA PHE A 106 -1.70 -1.14 13.23
C PHE A 106 -0.65 -0.08 13.55
N SER A 107 -1.02 1.20 13.56
CA SER A 107 -0.10 2.30 13.81
C SER A 107 1.00 2.43 12.75
N VAL A 108 0.67 2.07 11.51
CA VAL A 108 1.56 2.25 10.37
C VAL A 108 1.29 3.62 9.76
N PRO A 109 2.26 4.54 9.78
CA PRO A 109 2.06 5.85 9.15
C PRO A 109 1.82 5.73 7.65
N ILE A 110 0.92 6.55 7.14
CA ILE A 110 0.59 6.59 5.72
C ILE A 110 0.99 7.94 5.18
N PHE A 111 1.77 7.93 4.10
CA PHE A 111 2.17 9.13 3.40
C PHE A 111 1.52 9.13 2.03
N GLU A 112 0.84 10.22 1.69
CA GLU A 112 0.16 10.37 0.41
C GLU A 112 0.90 11.41 -0.41
N LYS A 113 1.05 11.14 -1.70
CA LYS A 113 1.75 12.03 -2.60
C LYS A 113 1.01 12.15 -3.92
N GLU A 114 1.16 13.28 -4.56
CA GLU A 114 0.57 13.52 -5.88
C GLU A 114 1.32 12.82 -7.00
#